data_92378b9200fa3a4368d2301468f4b0ae
#
_entry.id   92378b9200fa3a4368d2301468f4b0ae
#
_cell.length_a   1.000
_cell.length_b   1.000
_cell.length_c   1.000
_cell.angle_alpha   90.00
_cell.angle_beta   90.00
_cell.angle_gamma   90.00
#
_symmetry.space_group_name_H-M   'P 1'
#
loop_
_entity.id
_entity.type
_entity.pdbx_description
1 polymer ?
#
loop_
_entity_poly.entity_id
_entity_poly.type
_entity_poly.pdbx_seq_one_letter_code
_entity_poly.pdbx_strand_id
1 'polypeptide(L)'
;MKYNLENLIKDFNSKKKLKFLFFWGHTENGAETTKACFSQWYSCKFVVDKITYHTAEQYMMAQKALLFNDNDIFNKIMNSKHPKEYKELGRKIKNFSDSKWNENKYQIVLKGNIAKFSQNEKLKAFLLNTGTKILVEASLYDKIWGIGLSADQENIENPLTWNGENLLGFALMEVRDLFNQ
;
A
#
# COMPACT_ATOMS: atom_id res chain seq x y z
N MET A 1 -1.33 13.91 3.91
CA MET A 1 -0.40 13.14 3.01
C MET A 1 0.88 13.96 2.86
N LYS A 2 2.01 13.41 3.30
CA LYS A 2 3.33 14.09 3.25
C LYS A 2 3.95 14.05 1.85
N TYR A 3 3.76 12.93 1.15
CA TYR A 3 4.27 12.69 -0.21
C TYR A 3 3.11 12.63 -1.21
N ASN A 4 3.32 13.14 -2.41
CA ASN A 4 2.37 13.06 -3.52
C ASN A 4 3.09 13.16 -4.87
N LEU A 5 2.39 12.79 -5.94
CA LEU A 5 2.95 12.77 -7.29
C LEU A 5 3.34 14.17 -7.78
N GLU A 6 2.56 15.19 -7.44
CA GLU A 6 2.83 16.58 -7.85
C GLU A 6 4.18 17.06 -7.31
N ASN A 7 4.45 16.84 -6.02
CA ASN A 7 5.72 17.21 -5.39
C ASN A 7 6.89 16.40 -5.96
N LEU A 8 6.67 15.10 -6.24
CA LEU A 8 7.68 14.26 -6.89
C LEU A 8 8.03 14.78 -8.29
N ILE A 9 7.04 15.19 -9.08
CA ILE A 9 7.25 15.79 -10.40
C ILE A 9 8.04 17.11 -10.29
N LYS A 10 7.74 17.95 -9.30
CA LYS A 10 8.50 19.19 -9.04
C LYS A 10 9.97 18.88 -8.74
N ASP A 11 10.22 17.88 -7.90
CA ASP A 11 11.58 17.43 -7.57
C ASP A 11 12.32 16.87 -8.79
N PHE A 12 11.63 16.08 -9.61
CA PHE A 12 12.19 15.55 -10.86
C PHE A 12 12.57 16.67 -11.84
N ASN A 13 11.66 17.61 -12.07
CA ASN A 13 11.90 18.76 -12.96
C ASN A 13 13.02 19.69 -12.46
N SER A 14 13.22 19.76 -11.14
CA SER A 14 14.34 20.52 -10.54
C SER A 14 15.68 19.78 -10.62
N LYS A 15 15.75 18.65 -11.32
CA LYS A 15 16.95 17.81 -11.49
C LYS A 15 17.54 17.29 -10.16
N LYS A 16 16.73 17.14 -9.13
CA LYS A 16 17.16 16.45 -7.91
C LYS A 16 17.57 15.02 -8.25
N LYS A 17 18.64 14.54 -7.63
CA LYS A 17 19.06 13.14 -7.77
C LYS A 17 18.09 12.24 -7.03
N LEU A 18 17.14 11.68 -7.75
CA LEU A 18 16.15 10.75 -7.23
C LEU A 18 16.65 9.31 -7.36
N LYS A 19 16.30 8.46 -6.38
CA LYS A 19 16.55 7.02 -6.42
C LYS A 19 15.23 6.31 -6.20
N PHE A 20 14.90 5.38 -7.05
CA PHE A 20 13.64 4.64 -6.99
C PHE A 20 13.85 3.21 -6.52
N LEU A 21 12.85 2.64 -5.87
CA LEU A 21 12.70 1.22 -5.62
C LEU A 21 11.32 0.80 -6.11
N PHE A 22 11.30 0.11 -7.23
CA PHE A 22 10.08 -0.43 -7.81
C PHE A 22 9.77 -1.79 -7.21
N PHE A 23 8.53 -1.97 -6.72
CA PHE A 23 8.05 -3.23 -6.19
C PHE A 23 6.73 -3.63 -6.84
N TRP A 24 6.53 -4.92 -6.95
CA TRP A 24 5.31 -5.58 -7.38
C TRP A 24 5.36 -7.05 -6.98
N GLY A 25 4.18 -7.70 -6.81
CA GLY A 25 4.09 -9.07 -6.33
C GLY A 25 4.15 -9.16 -4.80
N HIS A 26 3.75 -10.31 -4.27
CA HIS A 26 3.55 -10.52 -2.82
C HIS A 26 4.13 -11.85 -2.34
N THR A 27 4.86 -12.58 -3.20
CA THR A 27 5.42 -13.90 -2.89
C THR A 27 6.93 -13.78 -2.72
N GLU A 28 7.48 -14.42 -1.70
CA GLU A 28 8.92 -14.56 -1.49
C GLU A 28 9.36 -15.97 -1.87
N ASN A 29 10.46 -16.06 -2.60
CA ASN A 29 11.09 -17.32 -2.98
C ASN A 29 12.35 -17.51 -2.12
N GLY A 30 12.17 -17.72 -0.81
CA GLY A 30 13.28 -17.91 0.11
C GLY A 30 12.99 -17.46 1.54
N ALA A 31 14.02 -17.51 2.40
CA ALA A 31 13.93 -17.16 3.82
C ALA A 31 14.15 -15.67 4.10
N GLU A 32 14.63 -14.91 3.12
CA GLU A 32 14.96 -13.49 3.28
C GLU A 32 13.77 -12.60 2.91
N THR A 33 13.59 -11.54 3.70
CA THR A 33 12.59 -10.52 3.39
C THR A 33 12.99 -9.72 2.15
N THR A 34 12.06 -9.62 1.20
CA THR A 34 12.27 -8.90 -0.06
C THR A 34 11.29 -7.73 -0.19
N LYS A 35 11.40 -6.98 -1.30
CA LYS A 35 10.44 -5.92 -1.63
C LYS A 35 8.98 -6.39 -1.79
N ALA A 36 8.74 -7.70 -1.87
CA ALA A 36 7.40 -8.30 -1.84
C ALA A 36 6.63 -7.91 -0.57
N CYS A 37 7.34 -7.70 0.55
CA CYS A 37 6.73 -7.28 1.82
C CYS A 37 6.02 -5.92 1.75
N PHE A 38 6.27 -5.10 0.74
CA PHE A 38 5.57 -3.82 0.52
C PHE A 38 4.16 -3.99 -0.02
N SER A 39 3.89 -5.11 -0.69
CA SER A 39 2.55 -5.39 -1.23
C SER A 39 1.50 -5.46 -0.10
N GLN A 40 0.30 -4.95 -0.39
CA GLN A 40 -0.87 -5.11 0.49
C GLN A 40 -1.30 -6.59 0.60
N TRP A 41 -0.95 -7.44 -0.37
CA TRP A 41 -1.27 -8.87 -0.40
C TRP A 41 -0.25 -9.75 0.31
N TYR A 42 0.88 -9.19 0.74
CA TYR A 42 1.91 -9.93 1.45
C TYR A 42 1.36 -10.51 2.76
N SER A 43 1.58 -11.81 2.97
CA SER A 43 1.09 -12.53 4.15
C SER A 43 1.93 -12.19 5.37
N CYS A 44 1.36 -11.46 6.30
CA CYS A 44 1.92 -11.20 7.62
C CYS A 44 0.81 -10.84 8.61
N LYS A 45 0.91 -11.33 9.83
CA LYS A 45 -0.06 -11.03 10.88
C LYS A 45 0.27 -9.71 11.58
N PHE A 46 -0.74 -8.92 11.85
CA PHE A 46 -0.68 -7.75 12.71
C PHE A 46 -2.04 -7.47 13.33
N VAL A 47 -2.07 -6.70 14.42
CA VAL A 47 -3.26 -6.41 15.22
C VAL A 47 -3.58 -4.92 15.15
N VAL A 48 -4.83 -4.58 14.90
CA VAL A 48 -5.36 -3.21 15.04
C VAL A 48 -6.66 -3.30 15.80
N ASP A 49 -6.81 -2.48 16.85
CA ASP A 49 -8.02 -2.40 17.68
C ASP A 49 -8.48 -3.79 18.19
N LYS A 50 -7.54 -4.64 18.65
CA LYS A 50 -7.72 -6.02 19.14
C LYS A 50 -8.17 -7.04 18.06
N ILE A 51 -8.20 -6.66 16.80
CA ILE A 51 -8.53 -7.53 15.68
C ILE A 51 -7.26 -7.92 14.95
N THR A 52 -7.07 -9.23 14.70
CA THR A 52 -5.93 -9.75 13.95
C THR A 52 -6.25 -9.78 12.46
N TYR A 53 -5.35 -9.23 11.66
CA TYR A 53 -5.39 -9.25 10.20
C TYR A 53 -4.21 -10.07 9.65
N HIS A 54 -4.40 -10.72 8.51
CA HIS A 54 -3.40 -11.58 7.88
C HIS A 54 -2.68 -10.93 6.69
N THR A 55 -3.24 -9.85 6.16
CA THR A 55 -2.65 -9.03 5.11
C THR A 55 -3.14 -7.59 5.26
N ALA A 56 -2.39 -6.63 4.73
CA ALA A 56 -2.84 -5.23 4.71
C ALA A 56 -4.06 -5.03 3.79
N GLU A 57 -4.24 -5.87 2.77
CA GLU A 57 -5.47 -5.87 1.94
C GLU A 57 -6.70 -6.28 2.75
N GLN A 58 -6.59 -7.34 3.61
CA GLN A 58 -7.69 -7.72 4.50
C GLN A 58 -8.09 -6.54 5.39
N TYR A 59 -7.10 -5.89 6.01
CA TYR A 59 -7.35 -4.72 6.85
C TYR A 59 -8.04 -3.60 6.06
N MET A 60 -7.51 -3.23 4.90
CA MET A 60 -8.06 -2.15 4.07
C MET A 60 -9.52 -2.42 3.68
N MET A 61 -9.84 -3.64 3.23
CA MET A 61 -11.20 -4.01 2.84
C MET A 61 -12.14 -4.11 4.04
N ALA A 62 -11.66 -4.61 5.18
CA ALA A 62 -12.44 -4.64 6.42
C ALA A 62 -12.78 -3.22 6.91
N GLN A 63 -11.79 -2.31 6.91
CA GLN A 63 -12.02 -0.92 7.29
C GLN A 63 -12.95 -0.20 6.30
N LYS A 64 -12.85 -0.53 5.00
CA LYS A 64 -13.80 -0.04 4.00
C LYS A 64 -15.23 -0.50 4.32
N ALA A 65 -15.45 -1.75 4.67
CA ALA A 65 -16.78 -2.25 5.06
C ALA A 65 -17.32 -1.52 6.30
N LEU A 66 -16.49 -1.32 7.33
CA LEU A 66 -16.88 -0.57 8.53
C LEU A 66 -17.19 0.90 8.24
N LEU A 67 -16.45 1.55 7.35
CA LEU A 67 -16.68 2.94 6.94
C LEU A 67 -18.09 3.14 6.36
N PHE A 68 -18.63 2.11 5.70
CA PHE A 68 -19.97 2.12 5.11
C PHE A 68 -21.00 1.36 5.93
N ASN A 69 -20.68 0.97 7.18
CA ASN A 69 -21.54 0.23 8.11
C ASN A 69 -22.03 -1.12 7.54
N ASP A 70 -21.26 -1.78 6.69
CA ASP A 70 -21.56 -3.09 6.12
C ASP A 70 -20.91 -4.21 6.95
N ASN A 71 -21.52 -4.53 8.08
CA ASN A 71 -21.04 -5.57 9.00
C ASN A 71 -21.08 -6.97 8.36
N ASP A 72 -22.00 -7.24 7.43
CA ASP A 72 -22.09 -8.52 6.74
C ASP A 72 -20.84 -8.76 5.86
N ILE A 73 -20.46 -7.75 5.10
CA ILE A 73 -19.24 -7.81 4.27
C ILE A 73 -18.00 -7.82 5.15
N PHE A 74 -17.95 -7.03 6.22
CA PHE A 74 -16.86 -7.10 7.19
C PHE A 74 -16.63 -8.53 7.70
N ASN A 75 -17.68 -9.19 8.19
CA ASN A 75 -17.59 -10.56 8.70
C ASN A 75 -17.13 -11.56 7.61
N LYS A 76 -17.61 -11.41 6.37
CA LYS A 76 -17.16 -12.24 5.24
C LYS A 76 -15.67 -12.04 4.95
N ILE A 77 -15.17 -10.80 4.95
CA ILE A 77 -13.75 -10.49 4.76
C ILE A 77 -12.92 -11.12 5.88
N MET A 78 -13.36 -11.03 7.14
CA MET A 78 -12.63 -11.59 8.27
C MET A 78 -12.57 -13.12 8.25
N ASN A 79 -13.57 -13.79 7.66
CA ASN A 79 -13.61 -15.24 7.51
C ASN A 79 -12.94 -15.76 6.22
N SER A 80 -12.63 -14.90 5.28
CA SER A 80 -11.93 -15.24 4.03
C SER A 80 -10.43 -15.45 4.28
N LYS A 81 -9.75 -16.15 3.36
CA LYS A 81 -8.33 -16.53 3.52
C LYS A 81 -7.41 -15.98 2.43
N HIS A 82 -7.96 -15.45 1.33
CA HIS A 82 -7.19 -15.03 0.17
C HIS A 82 -7.39 -13.56 -0.19
N PRO A 83 -6.32 -12.82 -0.51
CA PRO A 83 -6.39 -11.39 -0.85
C PRO A 83 -7.35 -11.07 -2.01
N LYS A 84 -7.45 -11.97 -3.00
CA LYS A 84 -8.41 -11.83 -4.10
C LYS A 84 -9.86 -11.78 -3.59
N GLU A 85 -10.21 -12.63 -2.63
CA GLU A 85 -11.55 -12.66 -2.03
C GLU A 85 -11.84 -11.35 -1.26
N TYR A 86 -10.86 -10.84 -0.50
CA TYR A 86 -11.02 -9.55 0.19
C TYR A 86 -11.36 -8.43 -0.79
N LYS A 87 -10.63 -8.37 -1.90
CA LYS A 87 -10.85 -7.36 -2.95
C LYS A 87 -12.21 -7.50 -3.62
N GLU A 88 -12.64 -8.74 -3.91
CA GLU A 88 -13.96 -9.02 -4.50
C GLU A 88 -15.11 -8.65 -3.54
N LEU A 89 -14.97 -8.96 -2.24
CA LEU A 89 -15.94 -8.58 -1.21
C LEU A 89 -15.98 -7.06 -1.03
N GLY A 90 -14.83 -6.40 -1.03
CA GLY A 90 -14.72 -4.95 -0.95
C GLY A 90 -15.42 -4.19 -2.09
N ARG A 91 -15.65 -4.84 -3.24
CA ARG A 91 -16.45 -4.31 -4.35
C ARG A 91 -17.96 -4.47 -4.17
N LYS A 92 -18.38 -5.32 -3.22
CA LYS A 92 -19.80 -5.63 -2.94
C LYS A 92 -20.36 -4.86 -1.74
N ILE A 93 -19.58 -3.94 -1.17
CA ILE A 93 -19.97 -3.11 -0.03
C ILE A 93 -21.19 -2.27 -0.41
N LYS A 94 -22.23 -2.35 0.40
CA LYS A 94 -23.47 -1.58 0.24
C LYS A 94 -23.26 -0.12 0.61
N ASN A 95 -24.08 0.76 0.07
CA ASN A 95 -24.06 2.21 0.34
C ASN A 95 -22.69 2.86 0.09
N PHE A 96 -21.91 2.31 -0.83
CA PHE A 96 -20.60 2.84 -1.19
C PHE A 96 -20.73 4.25 -1.78
N SER A 97 -19.82 5.14 -1.36
CA SER A 97 -19.65 6.48 -1.89
C SER A 97 -18.18 6.72 -2.22
N ASP A 98 -17.91 7.05 -3.47
CA ASP A 98 -16.56 7.36 -3.94
C ASP A 98 -15.94 8.54 -3.19
N SER A 99 -16.70 9.61 -2.93
CA SER A 99 -16.23 10.76 -2.17
C SER A 99 -15.78 10.36 -0.78
N LYS A 100 -16.66 9.68 -0.01
CA LYS A 100 -16.35 9.23 1.35
C LYS A 100 -15.15 8.27 1.38
N TRP A 101 -15.04 7.37 0.39
CA TRP A 101 -13.90 6.48 0.28
C TRP A 101 -12.61 7.23 -0.03
N ASN A 102 -12.63 8.15 -0.99
CA ASN A 102 -11.46 8.95 -1.37
C ASN A 102 -10.93 9.82 -0.22
N GLU A 103 -11.82 10.34 0.62
CA GLU A 103 -11.44 11.11 1.81
C GLU A 103 -10.74 10.27 2.88
N ASN A 104 -11.02 8.95 2.95
CA ASN A 104 -10.58 8.09 4.05
C ASN A 104 -9.52 7.04 3.64
N LYS A 105 -9.50 6.61 2.37
CA LYS A 105 -8.69 5.48 1.90
C LYS A 105 -7.21 5.57 2.28
N TYR A 106 -6.61 6.75 2.15
CA TYR A 106 -5.20 6.94 2.40
C TYR A 106 -4.85 6.73 3.87
N GLN A 107 -5.62 7.31 4.79
CA GLN A 107 -5.42 7.17 6.22
C GLN A 107 -5.65 5.73 6.71
N ILE A 108 -6.61 5.04 6.12
CA ILE A 108 -6.83 3.61 6.39
C ILE A 108 -5.58 2.81 5.99
N VAL A 109 -5.06 2.98 4.79
CA VAL A 109 -3.87 2.26 4.32
C VAL A 109 -2.63 2.63 5.12
N LEU A 110 -2.45 3.90 5.46
CA LEU A 110 -1.36 4.37 6.30
C LEU A 110 -1.40 3.69 7.69
N LYS A 111 -2.55 3.71 8.40
CA LYS A 111 -2.73 3.05 9.71
C LYS A 111 -2.44 1.55 9.63
N GLY A 112 -2.94 0.87 8.60
CA GLY A 112 -2.68 -0.56 8.39
C GLY A 112 -1.21 -0.88 8.19
N ASN A 113 -0.49 -0.08 7.41
CA ASN A 113 0.94 -0.27 7.17
C ASN A 113 1.77 0.11 8.40
N ILE A 114 1.41 1.13 9.18
CA ILE A 114 2.06 1.40 10.48
C ILE A 114 1.97 0.14 11.37
N ALA A 115 0.78 -0.44 11.51
CA ALA A 115 0.59 -1.64 12.32
C ALA A 115 1.36 -2.85 11.76
N LYS A 116 1.31 -3.07 10.45
CA LYS A 116 2.03 -4.14 9.75
C LYS A 116 3.53 -4.08 10.02
N PHE A 117 4.15 -2.94 9.80
CA PHE A 117 5.60 -2.79 9.90
C PHE A 117 6.07 -2.63 11.35
N SER A 118 5.31 -2.00 12.25
CA SER A 118 5.69 -1.88 13.65
C SER A 118 5.67 -3.21 14.41
N GLN A 119 4.83 -4.15 14.00
CA GLN A 119 4.67 -5.46 14.66
C GLN A 119 5.48 -6.58 13.99
N ASN A 120 6.24 -6.30 12.94
CA ASN A 120 7.04 -7.27 12.19
C ASN A 120 8.45 -6.72 11.99
N GLU A 121 9.36 -7.02 12.91
CA GLU A 121 10.72 -6.46 12.97
C GLU A 121 11.52 -6.62 11.66
N LYS A 122 11.47 -7.81 11.01
CA LYS A 122 12.17 -8.04 9.74
C LYS A 122 11.64 -7.13 8.63
N LEU A 123 10.31 -6.94 8.57
CA LEU A 123 9.69 -6.06 7.57
C LEU A 123 10.03 -4.60 7.84
N LYS A 124 10.01 -4.19 9.13
CA LYS A 124 10.41 -2.85 9.56
C LYS A 124 11.87 -2.56 9.18
N ALA A 125 12.79 -3.47 9.49
CA ALA A 125 14.19 -3.33 9.13
C ALA A 125 14.37 -3.21 7.62
N PHE A 126 13.66 -4.03 6.81
CA PHE A 126 13.72 -3.94 5.36
C PHE A 126 13.21 -2.59 4.84
N LEU A 127 12.10 -2.08 5.39
CA LEU A 127 11.57 -0.75 5.04
C LEU A 127 12.57 0.36 5.37
N LEU A 128 13.15 0.35 6.56
CA LEU A 128 14.15 1.35 6.99
C LEU A 128 15.41 1.32 6.11
N ASN A 129 15.87 0.14 5.71
CA ASN A 129 17.02 -0.04 4.83
C ASN A 129 16.81 0.51 3.40
N THR A 130 15.60 0.89 3.03
CA THR A 130 15.36 1.60 1.76
C THR A 130 15.91 3.04 1.78
N GLY A 131 16.24 3.58 2.95
CA GLY A 131 16.84 4.90 3.14
C GLY A 131 15.98 6.01 2.55
N THR A 132 16.51 6.76 1.59
CA THR A 132 15.80 7.88 0.94
C THR A 132 15.16 7.51 -0.41
N LYS A 133 15.13 6.22 -0.76
CA LYS A 133 14.53 5.79 -2.03
C LYS A 133 13.04 6.11 -2.07
N ILE A 134 12.59 6.53 -3.25
CA ILE A 134 11.16 6.67 -3.55
C ILE A 134 10.62 5.26 -3.80
N LEU A 135 9.64 4.87 -3.02
CA LEU A 135 8.99 3.56 -3.14
C LEU A 135 7.87 3.67 -4.17
N VAL A 136 7.85 2.73 -5.13
CA VAL A 136 6.93 2.79 -6.27
C VAL A 136 6.27 1.45 -6.49
N GLU A 137 4.94 1.40 -6.39
CA GLU A 137 4.19 0.21 -6.77
C GLU A 137 4.04 0.16 -8.29
N ALA A 138 4.88 -0.68 -8.93
CA ALA A 138 4.90 -0.85 -10.38
C ALA A 138 3.83 -1.87 -10.82
N SER A 139 2.57 -1.52 -10.61
CA SER A 139 1.41 -2.32 -11.01
C SER A 139 0.80 -1.75 -12.28
N LEU A 140 0.76 -2.56 -13.36
CA LEU A 140 0.12 -2.21 -14.62
C LEU A 140 -1.38 -1.93 -14.49
N TYR A 141 -2.04 -2.61 -13.53
CA TYR A 141 -3.50 -2.62 -13.39
C TYR A 141 -4.01 -1.70 -12.27
N ASP A 142 -3.14 -1.19 -11.41
CA ASP A 142 -3.54 -0.32 -10.30
C ASP A 142 -3.06 1.12 -10.54
N LYS A 143 -4.01 2.00 -10.81
CA LYS A 143 -3.74 3.43 -11.06
C LYS A 143 -3.97 4.30 -9.81
N ILE A 144 -4.41 3.70 -8.72
CA ILE A 144 -4.65 4.40 -7.44
C ILE A 144 -3.48 4.15 -6.49
N TRP A 145 -3.25 2.88 -6.16
CA TRP A 145 -2.17 2.49 -5.25
C TRP A 145 -0.82 2.40 -5.95
N GLY A 146 -0.80 1.99 -7.22
CA GLY A 146 0.37 1.92 -8.08
C GLY A 146 0.43 3.02 -9.13
N ILE A 147 1.38 2.87 -10.03
CA ILE A 147 1.67 3.85 -11.11
C ILE A 147 1.00 3.53 -12.45
N GLY A 148 0.26 2.43 -12.55
CA GLY A 148 -0.37 2.02 -13.82
C GLY A 148 0.62 1.60 -14.91
N LEU A 149 1.86 1.24 -14.53
CA LEU A 149 2.95 0.78 -15.39
C LEU A 149 3.64 -0.41 -14.72
N SER A 150 4.22 -1.32 -15.53
CA SER A 150 5.07 -2.41 -15.03
C SER A 150 6.52 -1.96 -14.86
N ALA A 151 7.28 -2.69 -14.03
CA ALA A 151 8.65 -2.31 -13.65
C ALA A 151 9.67 -2.40 -14.81
N ASP A 152 9.34 -3.07 -15.89
CA ASP A 152 10.15 -3.22 -17.10
C ASP A 152 9.85 -2.17 -18.17
N GLN A 153 8.92 -1.25 -17.89
CA GLN A 153 8.55 -0.19 -18.82
C GLN A 153 9.71 0.79 -19.03
N GLU A 154 9.97 1.15 -20.27
CA GLU A 154 10.96 2.17 -20.62
C GLU A 154 10.62 3.52 -19.95
N ASN A 155 11.63 4.22 -19.46
CA ASN A 155 11.50 5.51 -18.76
C ASN A 155 10.62 5.49 -17.49
N ILE A 156 10.48 4.34 -16.83
CA ILE A 156 9.66 4.20 -15.61
C ILE A 156 10.12 5.15 -14.48
N GLU A 157 11.38 5.56 -14.44
CA GLU A 157 11.90 6.53 -13.48
C GLU A 157 11.44 7.98 -13.74
N ASN A 158 10.76 8.24 -14.86
CA ASN A 158 10.17 9.53 -15.16
C ASN A 158 8.72 9.60 -14.63
N PRO A 159 8.45 10.29 -13.52
CA PRO A 159 7.10 10.34 -12.94
C PRO A 159 6.07 11.07 -13.81
N LEU A 160 6.50 11.81 -14.84
CA LEU A 160 5.61 12.44 -15.83
C LEU A 160 4.92 11.39 -16.73
N THR A 161 5.47 10.18 -16.84
CA THR A 161 4.89 9.10 -17.65
C THR A 161 3.96 8.18 -16.88
N TRP A 162 3.84 8.36 -15.57
CA TRP A 162 3.02 7.49 -14.72
C TRP A 162 1.53 7.70 -14.99
N ASN A 163 0.80 6.59 -15.10
CA ASN A 163 -0.65 6.56 -15.33
C ASN A 163 -1.45 6.42 -14.04
N GLY A 164 -0.79 6.45 -12.88
CA GLY A 164 -1.39 6.25 -11.56
C GLY A 164 -0.72 7.08 -10.47
N GLU A 165 -1.34 7.13 -9.30
CA GLU A 165 -1.06 8.07 -8.21
C GLU A 165 0.05 7.61 -7.26
N ASN A 166 0.45 6.30 -7.28
CA ASN A 166 1.44 5.71 -6.37
C ASN A 166 1.12 5.87 -4.88
N LEU A 167 -0.15 5.88 -4.49
CA LEU A 167 -0.54 6.15 -3.10
C LEU A 167 0.07 5.16 -2.10
N LEU A 168 0.24 3.87 -2.48
CA LEU A 168 0.89 2.90 -1.59
C LEU A 168 2.37 3.20 -1.38
N GLY A 169 3.09 3.53 -2.45
CA GLY A 169 4.50 3.92 -2.32
C GLY A 169 4.68 5.12 -1.38
N PHE A 170 3.84 6.13 -1.51
CA PHE A 170 3.88 7.31 -0.65
C PHE A 170 3.48 7.01 0.81
N ALA A 171 2.48 6.15 1.04
CA ALA A 171 2.10 5.72 2.38
C ALA A 171 3.26 4.97 3.06
N LEU A 172 3.95 4.07 2.36
CA LEU A 172 5.12 3.35 2.87
C LEU A 172 6.29 4.30 3.20
N MET A 173 6.50 5.34 2.41
CA MET A 173 7.50 6.37 2.71
C MET A 173 7.13 7.15 3.99
N GLU A 174 5.86 7.47 4.22
CA GLU A 174 5.42 8.09 5.48
C GLU A 174 5.62 7.15 6.67
N VAL A 175 5.29 5.86 6.53
CA VAL A 175 5.55 4.84 7.57
C VAL A 175 7.03 4.76 7.91
N ARG A 176 7.91 4.73 6.89
CA ARG A 176 9.37 4.76 7.08
C ARG A 176 9.83 5.97 7.86
N ASP A 177 9.32 7.15 7.54
CA ASP A 177 9.69 8.38 8.23
C ASP A 177 9.26 8.38 9.70
N LEU A 178 8.05 7.86 10.00
CA LEU A 178 7.56 7.73 11.38
C LEU A 178 8.46 6.82 12.24
N PHE A 179 9.09 5.82 11.64
CA PHE A 179 10.00 4.90 12.35
C PHE A 179 11.45 5.41 12.46
N ASN A 180 11.80 6.47 11.73
CA ASN A 180 13.11 7.12 11.79
C ASN A 180 13.14 8.32 12.75
N GLN A 181 12.01 8.66 13.38
CA GLN A 181 11.91 9.69 14.43
C GLN A 181 12.27 9.11 15.79
#